data_3c0904f1fa345c4d4e093c7d71d72e15
#
_entry.id   3c0904f1fa345c4d4e093c7d71d72e15
#
_cell.length_a   1.000
_cell.length_b   1.000
_cell.length_c   1.000
_cell.angle_alpha   90.00
_cell.angle_beta   90.00
_cell.angle_gamma   90.00
#
_symmetry.space_group_name_H-M   'P 1'
#
loop_
_entity.id
_entity.type
_entity.pdbx_description
1 polymer ?
#
loop_
_entity_poly.entity_id
_entity_poly.type
_entity_poly.pdbx_seq_one_letter_code
_entity_poly.pdbx_strand_id
1 'polypeptide(L)'
;MMKYNWKNVLAVAAVSLLTAGLLAGCGGVKKVEKTDKPADAGAKKVVKVAHRADSVPYCFINKDNQSDGFEVAVLKELAAALPQYKFEFIPTSDDDLLIGVESGKYDIGVKGAWYTKARKDKFIFPKHYIAASVIGITFRKEDEGKIKDLESFAKLKGKLVPIAPQNAQYAVVQQYNREHPDNQVKLVPSENFKVDEAYGWILEGRYDGYFNIELNHINNVEKETGKYYKLRDKFAYVRHQAIPTYALFNKKDQQLADEYDKVWEKLQKSGKLLELENKYFGFDIFKLVKGDGKGER
;
A
#
# COMPACT_ATOMS: atom_id res chain seq x y z
N MET A 1 -33.80 -33.65 6.87
CA MET A 1 -34.54 -34.02 5.68
C MET A 1 -35.71 -33.10 5.52
N MET A 2 -35.61 -32.10 4.66
CA MET A 2 -36.76 -31.30 4.23
C MET A 2 -36.72 -31.23 2.72
N LYS A 3 -37.72 -31.88 2.09
CA LYS A 3 -37.94 -31.97 0.65
C LYS A 3 -38.55 -30.67 0.19
N TYR A 4 -37.91 -29.95 -0.73
CA TYR A 4 -38.47 -28.80 -1.42
C TYR A 4 -39.17 -29.22 -2.69
N ASN A 5 -40.48 -28.88 -2.79
CA ASN A 5 -41.37 -29.29 -3.82
C ASN A 5 -41.41 -28.28 -4.97
N TRP A 6 -41.02 -28.73 -6.16
CA TRP A 6 -40.98 -27.94 -7.37
C TRP A 6 -42.19 -28.24 -8.24
N LYS A 7 -43.27 -27.47 -8.10
CA LYS A 7 -44.35 -27.41 -9.09
C LYS A 7 -45.10 -26.10 -8.96
N ASN A 8 -45.40 -25.49 -10.09
CA ASN A 8 -46.27 -24.35 -10.42
C ASN A 8 -45.55 -23.03 -10.70
N VAL A 9 -45.22 -22.82 -11.97
CA VAL A 9 -45.56 -21.61 -12.73
C VAL A 9 -45.73 -21.97 -14.20
N LEU A 10 -46.98 -21.91 -14.67
CA LEU A 10 -47.29 -21.84 -16.07
C LEU A 10 -48.23 -20.68 -16.35
N ALA A 11 -47.89 -19.94 -17.39
CA ALA A 11 -48.76 -19.18 -18.29
C ALA A 11 -49.39 -17.86 -17.81
N VAL A 12 -49.07 -16.75 -18.50
CA VAL A 12 -50.06 -16.06 -19.36
C VAL A 12 -49.33 -15.35 -20.49
N ALA A 13 -49.69 -15.72 -21.71
CA ALA A 13 -49.44 -15.03 -22.96
C ALA A 13 -50.77 -14.40 -23.44
N ALA A 14 -50.71 -13.22 -24.02
CA ALA A 14 -51.72 -12.66 -24.98
C ALA A 14 -51.22 -11.26 -25.39
N VAL A 15 -50.81 -11.04 -26.62
CA VAL A 15 -51.54 -10.79 -27.87
C VAL A 15 -52.20 -9.41 -27.93
N SER A 16 -51.74 -8.57 -28.88
CA SER A 16 -52.52 -7.69 -29.78
C SER A 16 -51.53 -6.90 -30.61
N LEU A 17 -51.28 -7.20 -31.87
CA LEU A 17 -51.95 -6.95 -33.14
C LEU A 17 -52.12 -5.46 -33.56
N LEU A 18 -51.27 -5.12 -34.56
CA LEU A 18 -51.50 -4.43 -35.83
C LEU A 18 -52.46 -3.22 -35.93
N THR A 19 -51.91 -2.11 -36.35
CA THR A 19 -52.55 -1.35 -37.49
C THR A 19 -51.48 -0.73 -38.38
N ALA A 20 -51.50 -1.11 -39.63
CA ALA A 20 -50.75 -0.51 -40.73
C ALA A 20 -51.48 0.74 -41.25
N GLY A 21 -50.74 1.78 -41.49
CA GLY A 21 -51.23 2.99 -42.21
C GLY A 21 -50.17 3.47 -43.18
N LEU A 22 -50.37 3.08 -44.44
CA LEU A 22 -49.63 3.63 -45.57
C LEU A 22 -50.14 5.05 -45.91
N LEU A 23 -49.28 6.03 -45.97
CA LEU A 23 -49.43 7.20 -46.84
C LEU A 23 -48.08 7.65 -47.35
N ALA A 24 -47.92 7.60 -48.64
CA ALA A 24 -46.82 8.07 -49.42
C ALA A 24 -46.75 9.59 -49.44
N GLY A 25 -45.56 10.16 -49.27
CA GLY A 25 -45.28 11.56 -49.47
C GLY A 25 -43.82 11.76 -49.80
N CYS A 26 -43.52 12.03 -51.08
CA CYS A 26 -42.21 12.43 -51.58
C CYS A 26 -41.77 13.77 -51.01
N GLY A 27 -40.47 13.88 -50.64
CA GLY A 27 -39.86 15.21 -50.55
C GLY A 27 -38.69 15.34 -49.57
N GLY A 28 -37.47 15.41 -50.13
CA GLY A 28 -36.37 16.15 -49.48
C GLY A 28 -35.47 15.36 -48.51
N VAL A 29 -34.39 14.82 -49.06
CA VAL A 29 -33.22 14.42 -48.28
C VAL A 29 -32.63 15.65 -47.62
N LYS A 30 -32.98 15.91 -46.34
CA LYS A 30 -32.21 16.76 -45.43
C LYS A 30 -31.16 15.90 -44.74
N LYS A 31 -29.89 16.21 -45.09
CA LYS A 31 -28.70 15.79 -44.42
C LYS A 31 -28.88 16.03 -42.90
N VAL A 32 -28.97 14.98 -42.12
CA VAL A 32 -28.94 15.09 -40.64
C VAL A 32 -27.52 15.45 -40.30
N GLU A 33 -27.26 16.73 -40.07
CA GLU A 33 -26.08 17.16 -39.33
C GLU A 33 -26.12 16.51 -37.95
N LYS A 34 -25.11 15.68 -37.70
CA LYS A 34 -24.79 15.28 -36.33
C LYS A 34 -24.45 16.57 -35.60
N THR A 35 -25.36 17.09 -34.82
CA THR A 35 -25.03 18.03 -33.76
C THR A 35 -24.22 17.25 -32.72
N ASP A 36 -22.91 17.36 -32.84
CA ASP A 36 -22.02 17.07 -31.71
C ASP A 36 -22.46 18.03 -30.59
N LYS A 37 -23.17 17.48 -29.59
CA LYS A 37 -23.35 18.21 -28.36
C LYS A 37 -21.95 18.57 -27.86
N PRO A 38 -21.68 19.81 -27.47
CA PRO A 38 -20.44 20.16 -26.83
C PRO A 38 -20.32 19.24 -25.58
N ALA A 39 -19.19 18.55 -25.45
CA ALA A 39 -18.85 17.86 -24.23
C ALA A 39 -19.03 18.86 -23.08
N ASP A 40 -19.71 18.41 -22.05
CA ASP A 40 -20.03 19.17 -20.83
C ASP A 40 -18.73 19.76 -20.28
N ALA A 41 -18.49 21.05 -20.53
CA ALA A 41 -17.26 21.77 -20.24
C ALA A 41 -17.12 22.08 -18.73
N GLY A 42 -17.60 21.16 -17.84
CA GLY A 42 -17.62 21.38 -16.40
C GLY A 42 -17.41 20.14 -15.53
N ALA A 43 -17.57 18.92 -16.05
CA ALA A 43 -17.43 17.71 -15.21
C ALA A 43 -15.95 17.31 -15.04
N LYS A 44 -15.40 17.48 -13.83
CA LYS A 44 -14.04 17.02 -13.49
C LYS A 44 -13.93 15.52 -13.67
N LYS A 45 -12.83 15.03 -14.24
CA LYS A 45 -12.53 13.59 -14.29
C LYS A 45 -12.37 13.09 -12.84
N VAL A 46 -13.14 12.06 -12.47
CA VAL A 46 -13.02 11.42 -11.15
C VAL A 46 -11.78 10.55 -11.14
N VAL A 47 -10.96 10.68 -10.09
CA VAL A 47 -9.82 9.83 -9.76
C VAL A 47 -10.14 9.06 -8.49
N LYS A 48 -10.24 7.75 -8.59
CA LYS A 48 -10.54 6.85 -7.47
C LYS A 48 -9.26 6.33 -6.84
N VAL A 49 -9.06 6.66 -5.57
CA VAL A 49 -7.90 6.26 -4.77
C VAL A 49 -8.33 5.18 -3.78
N ALA A 50 -7.90 3.94 -4.02
CA ALA A 50 -8.08 2.85 -3.06
C ALA A 50 -6.96 2.86 -2.00
N HIS A 51 -7.31 2.62 -0.73
CA HIS A 51 -6.33 2.51 0.34
C HIS A 51 -6.77 1.51 1.42
N ARG A 52 -5.81 0.99 2.18
CA ARG A 52 -6.13 0.17 3.37
C ARG A 52 -6.83 0.99 4.45
N ALA A 53 -7.71 0.32 5.20
CA ALA A 53 -8.48 0.96 6.27
C ALA A 53 -7.78 0.92 7.65
N ASP A 54 -6.67 0.16 7.81
CA ASP A 54 -6.13 -0.24 9.11
C ASP A 54 -4.59 -0.13 9.24
N SER A 55 -3.92 0.48 8.28
CA SER A 55 -2.44 0.56 8.21
C SER A 55 -1.90 1.87 8.81
N VAL A 56 -2.11 2.08 10.09
CA VAL A 56 -1.59 3.26 10.82
C VAL A 56 -0.06 3.17 10.92
N PRO A 57 0.71 4.23 10.65
CA PRO A 57 0.29 5.60 10.30
C PRO A 57 0.20 5.86 8.78
N TYR A 58 0.31 4.85 7.93
CA TYR A 58 0.42 5.00 6.47
C TYR A 58 -0.90 5.35 5.79
N CYS A 59 -1.92 4.52 5.94
CA CYS A 59 -3.26 4.74 5.43
C CYS A 59 -4.30 4.00 6.30
N PHE A 60 -5.34 4.71 6.75
CA PHE A 60 -6.34 4.17 7.67
C PHE A 60 -7.63 4.99 7.66
N ILE A 61 -8.66 4.50 8.32
CA ILE A 61 -9.85 5.27 8.65
C ILE A 61 -9.70 5.80 10.08
N ASN A 62 -9.80 7.11 10.24
CA ASN A 62 -9.68 7.76 11.53
C ASN A 62 -11.00 7.65 12.35
N LYS A 63 -10.97 8.15 13.60
CA LYS A 63 -12.13 8.13 14.51
C LYS A 63 -13.36 8.87 13.99
N ASP A 64 -13.16 9.80 13.07
CA ASP A 64 -14.24 10.59 12.44
C ASP A 64 -14.73 9.93 11.14
N ASN A 65 -14.39 8.66 10.94
CA ASN A 65 -14.74 7.85 9.75
C ASN A 65 -14.23 8.45 8.43
N GLN A 66 -13.06 9.09 8.47
CA GLN A 66 -12.44 9.72 7.31
C GLN A 66 -11.14 8.99 6.92
N SER A 67 -10.86 8.95 5.62
CA SER A 67 -9.57 8.48 5.09
C SER A 67 -8.44 9.38 5.57
N ASP A 68 -7.43 8.80 6.23
CA ASP A 68 -6.31 9.49 6.86
C ASP A 68 -5.01 8.65 6.77
N GLY A 69 -3.90 9.21 7.22
CA GLY A 69 -2.58 8.61 7.19
C GLY A 69 -1.64 9.31 6.21
N PHE A 70 -0.36 9.01 6.31
CA PHE A 70 0.68 9.69 5.53
C PHE A 70 0.48 9.59 4.02
N GLU A 71 0.27 8.37 3.49
CA GLU A 71 0.07 8.15 2.05
C GLU A 71 -1.20 8.86 1.54
N VAL A 72 -2.27 8.83 2.35
CA VAL A 72 -3.52 9.55 2.05
C VAL A 72 -3.30 11.05 2.07
N ALA A 73 -2.53 11.58 3.03
CA ALA A 73 -2.24 13.00 3.13
C ALA A 73 -1.43 13.51 1.93
N VAL A 74 -0.41 12.76 1.50
CA VAL A 74 0.35 13.09 0.27
C VAL A 74 -0.57 13.13 -0.95
N LEU A 75 -1.51 12.17 -1.08
CA LEU A 75 -2.47 12.16 -2.20
C LEU A 75 -3.56 13.25 -2.07
N LYS A 76 -3.86 13.75 -0.87
CA LYS A 76 -4.70 14.94 -0.69
C LYS A 76 -3.99 16.22 -1.15
N GLU A 77 -2.68 16.34 -0.92
CA GLU A 77 -1.88 17.43 -1.49
C GLU A 77 -1.82 17.33 -3.03
N LEU A 78 -1.70 16.12 -3.59
CA LEU A 78 -1.83 15.88 -5.03
C LEU A 78 -3.18 16.37 -5.55
N ALA A 79 -4.27 16.02 -4.88
CA ALA A 79 -5.62 16.45 -5.25
C ALA A 79 -5.79 17.97 -5.25
N ALA A 80 -5.22 18.65 -4.25
CA ALA A 80 -5.22 20.11 -4.16
C ALA A 80 -4.43 20.77 -5.30
N ALA A 81 -3.34 20.14 -5.75
CA ALA A 81 -2.48 20.64 -6.82
C ALA A 81 -3.04 20.37 -8.23
N LEU A 82 -4.03 19.47 -8.38
CA LEU A 82 -4.61 19.04 -9.64
C LEU A 82 -6.12 19.31 -9.70
N PRO A 83 -6.55 20.58 -9.76
CA PRO A 83 -7.96 20.97 -9.65
C PRO A 83 -8.84 20.50 -10.82
N GLN A 84 -8.26 20.03 -11.92
CA GLN A 84 -8.96 19.42 -13.06
C GLN A 84 -9.54 18.03 -12.75
N TYR A 85 -9.10 17.39 -11.66
CA TYR A 85 -9.62 16.12 -11.19
C TYR A 85 -10.50 16.29 -9.94
N LYS A 86 -11.38 15.30 -9.70
CA LYS A 86 -12.08 15.09 -8.43
C LYS A 86 -11.57 13.78 -7.81
N PHE A 87 -10.83 13.87 -6.73
CA PHE A 87 -10.32 12.68 -6.04
C PHE A 87 -11.35 12.11 -5.06
N GLU A 88 -11.54 10.79 -5.10
CA GLU A 88 -12.40 10.03 -4.20
C GLU A 88 -11.55 8.96 -3.49
N PHE A 89 -11.47 9.03 -2.15
CA PHE A 89 -10.69 8.10 -1.33
C PHE A 89 -11.58 6.96 -0.85
N ILE A 90 -11.20 5.72 -1.15
CA ILE A 90 -12.02 4.52 -0.98
C ILE A 90 -11.25 3.52 -0.11
N PRO A 91 -11.66 3.33 1.16
CA PRO A 91 -11.07 2.29 2.02
C PRO A 91 -11.48 0.91 1.52
N THR A 92 -10.52 -0.03 1.47
CA THR A 92 -10.76 -1.39 0.98
C THR A 92 -9.76 -2.39 1.55
N SER A 93 -9.93 -3.67 1.23
CA SER A 93 -8.98 -4.73 1.56
C SER A 93 -7.75 -4.71 0.64
N ASP A 94 -6.70 -5.41 1.01
CA ASP A 94 -5.48 -5.54 0.20
C ASP A 94 -5.74 -6.17 -1.16
N ASP A 95 -6.53 -7.24 -1.19
CA ASP A 95 -6.82 -8.00 -2.41
C ASP A 95 -7.71 -7.19 -3.35
N ASP A 96 -8.79 -6.58 -2.82
CA ASP A 96 -9.67 -5.71 -3.60
C ASP A 96 -8.94 -4.49 -4.16
N LEU A 97 -7.97 -3.94 -3.42
CA LEU A 97 -7.14 -2.84 -3.88
C LEU A 97 -6.31 -3.26 -5.09
N LEU A 98 -5.55 -4.36 -4.98
CA LEU A 98 -4.67 -4.83 -6.06
C LEU A 98 -5.47 -5.21 -7.31
N ILE A 99 -6.53 -6.01 -7.16
CA ILE A 99 -7.42 -6.41 -8.25
C ILE A 99 -8.11 -5.18 -8.86
N GLY A 100 -8.57 -4.28 -8.01
CA GLY A 100 -9.28 -3.07 -8.44
C GLY A 100 -8.41 -2.09 -9.21
N VAL A 101 -7.14 -1.90 -8.80
CA VAL A 101 -6.20 -1.07 -9.56
C VAL A 101 -5.80 -1.76 -10.87
N GLU A 102 -5.51 -3.07 -10.85
CA GLU A 102 -5.16 -3.83 -12.06
C GLU A 102 -6.29 -3.78 -13.10
N SER A 103 -7.54 -3.98 -12.69
CA SER A 103 -8.71 -3.96 -13.58
C SER A 103 -9.18 -2.55 -14.00
N GLY A 104 -8.68 -1.49 -13.37
CA GLY A 104 -9.10 -0.11 -13.62
C GLY A 104 -10.39 0.30 -12.91
N LYS A 105 -10.86 -0.45 -11.91
CA LYS A 105 -11.91 -0.03 -10.97
C LYS A 105 -11.44 1.16 -10.13
N TYR A 106 -10.15 1.18 -9.79
CA TYR A 106 -9.45 2.27 -9.12
C TYR A 106 -8.31 2.76 -10.00
N ASP A 107 -8.03 4.06 -9.96
CA ASP A 107 -6.96 4.69 -10.71
C ASP A 107 -5.63 4.63 -9.94
N ILE A 108 -5.69 4.76 -8.61
CA ILE A 108 -4.53 4.71 -7.70
C ILE A 108 -4.82 3.76 -6.54
N GLY A 109 -3.79 3.04 -6.08
CA GLY A 109 -3.84 2.23 -4.86
C GLY A 109 -2.65 2.51 -3.94
N VAL A 110 -2.89 2.69 -2.62
CA VAL A 110 -1.84 2.86 -1.61
C VAL A 110 -2.03 1.88 -0.44
N LYS A 111 -0.94 1.18 -0.10
CA LYS A 111 -0.93 0.09 0.90
C LYS A 111 0.46 -0.23 1.45
N GLY A 112 1.43 0.69 1.30
CA GLY A 112 2.84 0.37 1.58
C GLY A 112 3.42 -0.63 0.57
N ALA A 113 3.08 -0.50 -0.70
CA ALA A 113 3.51 -1.45 -1.73
C ALA A 113 4.98 -1.27 -2.11
N TRP A 114 5.79 -2.30 -1.89
CA TRP A 114 7.17 -2.35 -2.40
C TRP A 114 7.18 -2.59 -3.90
N TYR A 115 8.20 -2.06 -4.57
CA TYR A 115 8.46 -2.42 -5.95
C TYR A 115 8.87 -3.89 -6.06
N THR A 116 8.24 -4.61 -6.98
CA THR A 116 8.68 -5.94 -7.43
C THR A 116 8.46 -6.06 -8.93
N LYS A 117 9.25 -6.92 -9.60
CA LYS A 117 9.12 -7.17 -11.03
C LYS A 117 7.70 -7.62 -11.41
N ALA A 118 7.12 -8.55 -10.66
CA ALA A 118 5.76 -9.02 -10.87
C ALA A 118 4.70 -7.90 -10.74
N ARG A 119 4.89 -6.96 -9.82
CA ARG A 119 3.99 -5.80 -9.68
C ARG A 119 4.17 -4.79 -10.81
N LYS A 120 5.42 -4.58 -11.29
CA LYS A 120 5.70 -3.69 -12.43
C LYS A 120 4.96 -4.13 -13.69
N ASP A 121 4.77 -5.44 -13.88
CA ASP A 121 4.03 -5.98 -15.03
C ASP A 121 2.54 -5.64 -14.97
N LYS A 122 1.99 -5.38 -13.77
CA LYS A 122 0.57 -5.11 -13.51
C LYS A 122 0.24 -3.62 -13.32
N PHE A 123 1.16 -2.85 -12.77
CA PHE A 123 0.95 -1.46 -12.36
C PHE A 123 2.00 -0.53 -12.95
N ILE A 124 1.67 0.78 -13.03
CA ILE A 124 2.68 1.81 -13.19
C ILE A 124 3.22 2.15 -11.80
N PHE A 125 4.55 2.14 -11.68
CA PHE A 125 5.28 2.69 -10.55
C PHE A 125 5.81 4.07 -10.95
N PRO A 126 5.39 5.16 -10.29
CA PRO A 126 5.92 6.48 -10.55
C PRO A 126 7.42 6.53 -10.25
N LYS A 127 8.08 7.61 -10.65
CA LYS A 127 9.50 7.84 -10.38
C LYS A 127 9.77 7.96 -8.89
N HIS A 128 8.91 8.69 -8.18
CA HIS A 128 9.03 8.96 -6.75
C HIS A 128 8.17 8.02 -5.90
N TYR A 129 8.75 7.48 -4.85
CA TYR A 129 8.03 6.71 -3.85
C TYR A 129 7.08 7.62 -3.03
N ILE A 130 5.99 7.06 -2.52
CA ILE A 130 5.02 7.84 -1.72
C ILE A 130 5.36 7.84 -0.24
N ALA A 131 5.92 6.73 0.26
CA ALA A 131 6.30 6.52 1.65
C ALA A 131 7.47 5.56 1.72
N ALA A 132 7.85 5.13 2.92
CA ALA A 132 8.83 4.08 3.12
C ALA A 132 8.47 3.22 4.33
N SER A 133 8.64 1.91 4.20
CA SER A 133 8.51 0.97 5.32
C SER A 133 9.80 0.94 6.12
N VAL A 134 9.77 1.43 7.33
CA VAL A 134 10.91 1.34 8.25
C VAL A 134 11.09 -0.11 8.69
N ILE A 135 12.31 -0.62 8.60
CA ILE A 135 12.71 -1.94 9.08
C ILE A 135 13.80 -1.82 10.12
N GLY A 136 13.81 -2.75 11.06
CA GLY A 136 14.79 -2.77 12.14
C GLY A 136 14.75 -4.07 12.92
N ILE A 137 15.38 -4.08 14.08
CA ILE A 137 15.52 -5.24 14.93
C ILE A 137 14.74 -5.03 16.23
N THR A 138 13.78 -5.90 16.51
CA THR A 138 13.23 -6.06 17.88
C THR A 138 14.09 -7.06 18.63
N PHE A 139 14.45 -6.76 19.87
CA PHE A 139 15.29 -7.60 20.72
C PHE A 139 14.92 -7.41 22.20
N ARG A 140 15.54 -8.20 23.12
CA ARG A 140 15.29 -8.06 24.55
C ARG A 140 15.86 -6.75 25.10
N LYS A 141 15.14 -6.10 25.98
CA LYS A 141 15.53 -4.82 26.61
C LYS A 141 16.89 -4.87 27.29
N GLU A 142 17.31 -6.01 27.80
CA GLU A 142 18.63 -6.24 28.46
C GLU A 142 19.83 -6.04 27.52
N ASP A 143 19.58 -6.12 26.20
CA ASP A 143 20.61 -5.90 25.17
C ASP A 143 20.56 -4.48 24.57
N GLU A 144 19.74 -3.61 25.15
CA GLU A 144 19.72 -2.19 24.77
C GLU A 144 21.08 -1.54 25.02
N GLY A 145 21.55 -0.76 24.04
CA GLY A 145 22.90 -0.19 24.06
C GLY A 145 23.98 -1.10 23.46
N LYS A 146 23.79 -2.43 23.45
CA LYS A 146 24.69 -3.37 22.75
C LYS A 146 24.30 -3.52 21.28
N ILE A 147 22.98 -3.66 21.00
CA ILE A 147 22.42 -3.80 19.65
C ILE A 147 21.98 -2.41 19.16
N LYS A 148 22.67 -1.89 18.14
CA LYS A 148 22.42 -0.57 17.54
C LYS A 148 22.04 -0.69 16.06
N ASP A 149 22.43 -1.78 15.41
CA ASP A 149 22.29 -2.06 13.98
C ASP A 149 22.59 -3.54 13.68
N LEU A 150 22.56 -3.93 12.39
CA LEU A 150 22.94 -5.29 11.99
C LEU A 150 24.43 -5.58 12.27
N GLU A 151 25.30 -4.59 12.23
CA GLU A 151 26.74 -4.77 12.47
C GLU A 151 27.00 -5.18 13.93
N SER A 152 26.47 -4.44 14.89
CA SER A 152 26.57 -4.77 16.32
C SER A 152 25.86 -6.08 16.66
N PHE A 153 24.72 -6.37 16.01
CA PHE A 153 24.00 -7.64 16.18
C PHE A 153 24.86 -8.82 15.69
N ALA A 154 25.50 -8.70 14.53
CA ALA A 154 26.39 -9.72 13.99
C ALA A 154 27.63 -9.95 14.88
N LYS A 155 28.25 -8.87 15.40
CA LYS A 155 29.38 -8.95 16.34
C LYS A 155 29.06 -9.74 17.59
N LEU A 156 27.79 -9.66 18.07
CA LEU A 156 27.30 -10.45 19.18
C LEU A 156 26.96 -11.90 18.80
N LYS A 157 27.11 -12.28 17.52
CA LYS A 157 26.70 -13.57 16.97
C LYS A 157 25.22 -13.88 17.22
N GLY A 158 24.40 -12.84 17.22
CA GLY A 158 22.96 -12.92 17.48
C GLY A 158 22.23 -13.79 16.47
N LYS A 159 21.23 -14.54 16.96
CA LYS A 159 20.36 -15.39 16.14
C LYS A 159 19.13 -14.59 15.73
N LEU A 160 18.95 -14.32 14.43
CA LEU A 160 17.69 -13.76 13.92
C LEU A 160 16.59 -14.81 13.87
N VAL A 161 15.37 -14.38 14.16
CA VAL A 161 14.17 -15.12 13.76
C VAL A 161 14.24 -15.36 12.24
N PRO A 162 13.90 -16.57 11.74
CA PRO A 162 13.93 -16.88 10.32
C PRO A 162 13.11 -15.88 9.49
N ILE A 163 13.55 -15.59 8.27
CA ILE A 163 12.89 -14.63 7.37
C ILE A 163 12.55 -15.35 6.06
N ALA A 164 11.33 -15.15 5.56
CA ALA A 164 10.92 -15.71 4.27
C ALA A 164 11.75 -15.09 3.13
N PRO A 165 12.30 -15.90 2.21
CA PRO A 165 13.19 -15.41 1.14
C PRO A 165 12.57 -14.36 0.22
N GLN A 166 11.25 -14.38 0.03
CA GLN A 166 10.51 -13.40 -0.77
C GLN A 166 10.30 -12.05 -0.07
N ASN A 167 10.62 -11.94 1.23
CA ASN A 167 10.50 -10.70 1.98
C ASN A 167 11.68 -9.76 1.69
N ALA A 168 11.41 -8.48 1.58
CA ALA A 168 12.45 -7.48 1.36
C ALA A 168 13.51 -7.45 2.46
N GLN A 169 13.15 -7.76 3.70
CA GLN A 169 14.07 -7.87 4.84
C GLN A 169 15.13 -8.95 4.61
N TYR A 170 14.78 -10.07 3.95
CA TYR A 170 15.72 -11.12 3.61
C TYR A 170 16.81 -10.58 2.66
N ALA A 171 16.41 -9.87 1.61
CA ALA A 171 17.34 -9.25 0.66
C ALA A 171 18.25 -8.20 1.33
N VAL A 172 17.73 -7.43 2.30
CA VAL A 172 18.51 -6.46 3.06
C VAL A 172 19.60 -7.14 3.88
N VAL A 173 19.28 -8.23 4.60
CA VAL A 173 20.30 -8.99 5.37
C VAL A 173 21.31 -9.68 4.43
N GLN A 174 20.86 -10.20 3.28
CA GLN A 174 21.78 -10.74 2.27
C GLN A 174 22.74 -9.67 1.73
N GLN A 175 22.24 -8.46 1.49
CA GLN A 175 23.07 -7.35 1.03
C GLN A 175 24.10 -6.98 2.10
N TYR A 176 23.66 -6.82 3.36
CA TYR A 176 24.57 -6.61 4.48
C TYR A 176 25.67 -7.68 4.53
N ASN A 177 25.31 -8.96 4.42
CA ASN A 177 26.28 -10.07 4.45
C ASN A 177 27.29 -10.05 3.30
N ARG A 178 26.87 -9.63 2.10
CA ARG A 178 27.79 -9.43 0.96
C ARG A 178 28.79 -8.30 1.20
N GLU A 179 28.34 -7.24 1.84
CA GLU A 179 29.18 -6.07 2.14
C GLU A 179 30.09 -6.28 3.36
N HIS A 180 29.78 -7.26 4.23
CA HIS A 180 30.50 -7.55 5.47
C HIS A 180 30.84 -9.04 5.61
N PRO A 181 31.73 -9.59 4.73
CA PRO A 181 32.01 -11.02 4.70
C PRO A 181 32.58 -11.57 6.03
N ASP A 182 33.31 -10.75 6.77
CA ASP A 182 33.92 -11.11 8.04
C ASP A 182 33.00 -10.93 9.27
N ASN A 183 31.81 -10.34 9.07
CA ASN A 183 30.86 -10.05 10.15
C ASN A 183 29.40 -10.29 9.70
N GLN A 184 29.13 -11.50 9.24
CA GLN A 184 27.82 -11.85 8.69
C GLN A 184 26.79 -12.17 9.78
N VAL A 185 25.53 -11.83 9.50
CA VAL A 185 24.37 -12.31 10.25
C VAL A 185 23.95 -13.67 9.71
N LYS A 186 23.78 -14.65 10.59
CA LYS A 186 23.25 -15.96 10.20
C LYS A 186 21.79 -15.81 9.76
N LEU A 187 21.55 -15.92 8.46
CA LEU A 187 20.22 -15.82 7.84
C LEU A 187 19.65 -17.24 7.63
N VAL A 188 18.48 -17.50 8.20
CA VAL A 188 17.76 -18.77 8.07
C VAL A 188 16.46 -18.52 7.33
N PRO A 189 16.21 -19.18 6.18
CA PRO A 189 14.95 -19.05 5.46
C PRO A 189 13.84 -19.82 6.18
N SER A 190 12.67 -19.22 6.34
CA SER A 190 11.43 -19.88 6.77
C SER A 190 10.22 -19.01 6.47
N GLU A 191 9.11 -19.68 6.15
CA GLU A 191 7.82 -19.05 5.87
C GLU A 191 6.74 -19.44 6.88
N ASN A 192 7.02 -20.42 7.75
CA ASN A 192 6.02 -21.15 8.51
C ASN A 192 5.91 -20.70 9.97
N PHE A 193 5.65 -19.40 10.22
CA PHE A 193 5.28 -18.95 11.56
C PHE A 193 4.43 -17.68 11.48
N LYS A 194 3.68 -17.41 12.53
CA LYS A 194 2.94 -16.15 12.66
C LYS A 194 3.84 -15.07 13.23
N VAL A 195 3.66 -13.83 12.73
CA VAL A 195 4.45 -12.67 13.16
C VAL A 195 4.47 -12.50 14.68
N ASP A 196 3.36 -12.74 15.35
CA ASP A 196 3.25 -12.61 16.81
C ASP A 196 4.03 -13.69 17.58
N GLU A 197 4.27 -14.88 17.01
CA GLU A 197 5.08 -15.93 17.65
C GLU A 197 6.55 -15.52 17.80
N ALA A 198 7.07 -14.75 16.83
CA ALA A 198 8.45 -14.27 16.85
C ALA A 198 8.80 -13.48 18.11
N TYR A 199 7.88 -12.67 18.60
CA TYR A 199 8.07 -11.88 19.83
C TYR A 199 8.16 -12.79 21.08
N GLY A 200 7.36 -13.85 21.16
CA GLY A 200 7.46 -14.86 22.21
C GLY A 200 8.82 -15.54 22.21
N TRP A 201 9.31 -15.94 21.03
CA TRP A 201 10.61 -16.59 20.90
C TRP A 201 11.80 -15.71 21.33
N ILE A 202 11.69 -14.38 21.18
CA ILE A 202 12.69 -13.44 21.70
C ILE A 202 12.68 -13.44 23.24
N LEU A 203 11.51 -13.36 23.86
CA LEU A 203 11.39 -13.38 25.32
C LEU A 203 11.86 -14.71 25.93
N GLU A 204 11.64 -15.82 25.23
CA GLU A 204 12.10 -17.17 25.62
C GLU A 204 13.61 -17.37 25.41
N GLY A 205 14.31 -16.42 24.77
CA GLY A 205 15.73 -16.55 24.41
C GLY A 205 16.02 -17.57 23.30
N ARG A 206 15.00 -18.00 22.57
CA ARG A 206 15.16 -18.89 21.40
C ARG A 206 15.88 -18.19 20.26
N TYR A 207 15.60 -16.89 20.08
CA TYR A 207 16.25 -15.99 19.15
C TYR A 207 16.62 -14.70 19.87
N ASP A 208 17.62 -13.98 19.34
CA ASP A 208 18.13 -12.77 19.93
C ASP A 208 17.54 -11.52 19.28
N GLY A 209 17.04 -11.62 18.05
CA GLY A 209 16.44 -10.51 17.34
C GLY A 209 15.44 -10.92 16.26
N TYR A 210 14.44 -10.06 16.04
CA TYR A 210 13.49 -10.15 14.94
C TYR A 210 13.66 -8.96 14.01
N PHE A 211 14.27 -9.18 12.85
CA PHE A 211 14.48 -8.15 11.84
C PHE A 211 13.24 -8.03 10.96
N ASN A 212 12.43 -7.03 11.23
CA ASN A 212 11.13 -6.88 10.58
C ASN A 212 10.71 -5.42 10.45
N ILE A 213 9.54 -5.21 9.82
CA ILE A 213 8.91 -3.91 9.64
C ILE A 213 8.55 -3.33 11.02
N GLU A 214 8.90 -2.06 11.27
CA GLU A 214 8.59 -1.36 12.51
C GLU A 214 7.11 -1.42 12.88
N LEU A 215 6.23 -1.34 11.87
CA LEU A 215 4.78 -1.43 12.08
C LEU A 215 4.37 -2.74 12.78
N ASN A 216 5.06 -3.86 12.53
CA ASN A 216 4.81 -5.12 13.25
C ASN A 216 5.20 -5.01 14.73
N HIS A 217 6.31 -4.33 15.04
CA HIS A 217 6.70 -4.05 16.42
C HIS A 217 5.64 -3.18 17.12
N ILE A 218 5.26 -2.07 16.50
CA ILE A 218 4.22 -1.15 17.01
C ILE A 218 2.92 -1.92 17.28
N ASN A 219 2.44 -2.71 16.31
CA ASN A 219 1.15 -3.40 16.43
C ASN A 219 1.15 -4.52 17.48
N ASN A 220 2.28 -5.19 17.72
CA ASN A 220 2.35 -6.31 18.65
C ASN A 220 2.83 -5.92 20.05
N VAL A 221 3.66 -4.86 20.15
CA VAL A 221 4.34 -4.50 21.39
C VAL A 221 3.87 -3.16 21.95
N GLU A 222 3.75 -2.12 21.12
CA GLU A 222 3.51 -0.75 21.61
C GLU A 222 2.04 -0.37 21.71
N LYS A 223 1.18 -0.87 20.82
CA LYS A 223 -0.27 -0.61 20.87
C LYS A 223 -0.92 -1.38 22.01
N GLU A 224 -1.88 -0.74 22.69
CA GLU A 224 -2.66 -1.35 23.78
C GLU A 224 -3.36 -2.65 23.36
N THR A 225 -3.75 -2.78 22.11
CA THR A 225 -4.35 -4.00 21.54
C THR A 225 -3.33 -5.06 21.16
N GLY A 226 -2.03 -4.74 21.24
CA GLY A 226 -0.94 -5.66 20.90
C GLY A 226 -0.83 -6.81 21.89
N LYS A 227 -0.57 -8.03 21.39
CA LYS A 227 -0.44 -9.25 22.22
C LYS A 227 0.59 -9.11 23.34
N TYR A 228 1.65 -8.33 23.11
CA TYR A 228 2.77 -8.15 24.03
C TYR A 228 2.79 -6.76 24.71
N TYR A 229 1.73 -5.98 24.59
CA TYR A 229 1.66 -4.64 25.17
C TYR A 229 1.99 -4.60 26.67
N LYS A 230 1.50 -5.58 27.45
CA LYS A 230 1.80 -5.69 28.88
C LYS A 230 3.25 -6.04 29.19
N LEU A 231 4.01 -6.47 28.20
CA LEU A 231 5.43 -6.85 28.28
C LEU A 231 6.32 -5.91 27.45
N ARG A 232 5.81 -4.76 27.01
CA ARG A 232 6.55 -3.83 26.13
C ARG A 232 7.88 -3.36 26.72
N ASP A 233 7.97 -3.24 28.04
CA ASP A 233 9.17 -2.89 28.77
C ASP A 233 10.26 -3.98 28.72
N LYS A 234 9.95 -5.17 28.25
CA LYS A 234 10.90 -6.26 28.01
C LYS A 234 11.52 -6.24 26.61
N PHE A 235 11.03 -5.38 25.72
CA PHE A 235 11.53 -5.25 24.37
C PHE A 235 12.25 -3.91 24.16
N ALA A 236 13.17 -3.91 23.21
CA ALA A 236 13.74 -2.73 22.59
C ALA A 236 13.65 -2.88 21.08
N TYR A 237 13.69 -1.77 20.37
CA TYR A 237 13.68 -1.71 18.92
C TYR A 237 14.72 -0.73 18.42
N VAL A 238 15.48 -1.12 17.39
CA VAL A 238 16.40 -0.21 16.69
C VAL A 238 16.08 -0.20 15.20
N ARG A 239 15.95 1.01 14.64
CA ARG A 239 15.76 1.22 13.21
C ARG A 239 17.06 0.93 12.46
N HIS A 240 16.96 0.27 11.30
CA HIS A 240 18.09 0.00 10.43
C HIS A 240 18.06 0.85 9.16
N GLN A 241 16.99 0.74 8.38
CA GLN A 241 16.74 1.52 7.16
C GLN A 241 15.26 1.54 6.83
N ALA A 242 14.89 2.32 5.81
CA ALA A 242 13.55 2.29 5.24
C ALA A 242 13.57 1.78 3.79
N ILE A 243 12.56 1.01 3.43
CA ILE A 243 12.36 0.47 2.07
C ILE A 243 11.28 1.31 1.41
N PRO A 244 11.55 1.95 0.26
CA PRO A 244 10.56 2.74 -0.47
C PRO A 244 9.28 1.97 -0.75
N THR A 245 8.15 2.64 -0.56
CA THR A 245 6.82 2.15 -0.94
C THR A 245 6.19 3.10 -1.94
N TYR A 246 5.42 2.55 -2.86
CA TYR A 246 4.92 3.26 -4.02
C TYR A 246 3.40 3.29 -4.06
N ALA A 247 2.85 4.41 -4.53
CA ALA A 247 1.50 4.43 -5.06
C ALA A 247 1.47 3.59 -6.34
N LEU A 248 0.49 2.71 -6.46
CA LEU A 248 0.28 1.87 -7.64
C LEU A 248 -0.74 2.56 -8.53
N PHE A 249 -0.37 2.84 -9.78
CA PHE A 249 -1.30 3.42 -10.76
C PHE A 249 -1.76 2.35 -11.75
N ASN A 250 -3.02 2.45 -12.19
CA ASN A 250 -3.51 1.62 -13.28
C ASN A 250 -2.71 1.88 -14.56
N LYS A 251 -2.52 0.87 -15.39
CA LYS A 251 -1.73 0.98 -16.65
C LYS A 251 -2.24 2.03 -17.65
N LYS A 252 -3.53 2.41 -17.58
CA LYS A 252 -4.11 3.47 -18.42
C LYS A 252 -3.80 4.89 -17.94
N ASP A 253 -3.31 5.07 -16.71
CA ASP A 253 -3.21 6.37 -16.04
C ASP A 253 -1.77 6.91 -15.99
N GLN A 254 -0.97 6.70 -17.06
CA GLN A 254 0.42 7.18 -17.15
C GLN A 254 0.51 8.70 -16.95
N GLN A 255 -0.39 9.48 -17.55
CA GLN A 255 -0.41 10.92 -17.37
C GLN A 255 -0.58 11.31 -15.89
N LEU A 256 -1.48 10.64 -15.16
CA LEU A 256 -1.70 10.91 -13.75
C LEU A 256 -0.48 10.56 -12.90
N ALA A 257 0.25 9.48 -13.24
CA ALA A 257 1.51 9.13 -12.59
C ALA A 257 2.62 10.16 -12.86
N ASP A 258 2.70 10.69 -14.07
CA ASP A 258 3.65 11.77 -14.41
C ASP A 258 3.32 13.10 -13.71
N GLU A 259 2.02 13.40 -13.55
CA GLU A 259 1.54 14.57 -12.79
C GLU A 259 1.83 14.40 -11.29
N TYR A 260 1.66 13.18 -10.75
CA TYR A 260 2.04 12.84 -9.38
C TYR A 260 3.53 13.14 -9.15
N ASP A 261 4.42 12.68 -10.01
CA ASP A 261 5.87 12.91 -9.87
C ASP A 261 6.22 14.41 -9.82
N LYS A 262 5.58 15.22 -10.68
CA LYS A 262 5.79 16.68 -10.69
C LYS A 262 5.29 17.36 -9.40
N VAL A 263 4.17 16.92 -8.86
CA VAL A 263 3.63 17.45 -7.61
C VAL A 263 4.50 16.99 -6.43
N TRP A 264 4.92 15.73 -6.40
CA TRP A 264 5.82 15.20 -5.38
C TRP A 264 7.12 16.03 -5.28
N GLU A 265 7.74 16.36 -6.42
CA GLU A 265 8.94 17.20 -6.45
C GLU A 265 8.70 18.61 -5.86
N LYS A 266 7.50 19.19 -6.09
CA LYS A 266 7.12 20.47 -5.47
C LYS A 266 6.94 20.34 -3.95
N LEU A 267 6.27 19.28 -3.49
CA LEU A 267 6.06 19.01 -2.07
C LEU A 267 7.39 18.78 -1.34
N GLN A 268 8.33 18.08 -1.97
CA GLN A 268 9.68 17.90 -1.46
C GLN A 268 10.42 19.23 -1.34
N LYS A 269 10.43 20.04 -2.39
CA LYS A 269 11.12 21.34 -2.42
C LYS A 269 10.54 22.35 -1.43
N SER A 270 9.23 22.31 -1.19
CA SER A 270 8.55 23.21 -0.23
C SER A 270 8.70 22.78 1.24
N GLY A 271 9.25 21.57 1.50
CA GLY A 271 9.32 20.99 2.83
C GLY A 271 7.99 20.38 3.32
N LYS A 272 6.94 20.35 2.46
CA LYS A 272 5.63 19.81 2.84
C LYS A 272 5.67 18.32 3.14
N LEU A 273 6.49 17.54 2.42
CA LEU A 273 6.66 16.12 2.73
C LEU A 273 7.24 15.93 4.13
N LEU A 274 8.29 16.69 4.51
CA LEU A 274 8.87 16.61 5.84
C LEU A 274 7.88 17.03 6.95
N GLU A 275 7.02 18.02 6.69
CA GLU A 275 5.93 18.38 7.61
C GLU A 275 4.99 17.18 7.84
N LEU A 276 4.57 16.51 6.76
CA LEU A 276 3.72 15.34 6.84
C LEU A 276 4.42 14.16 7.53
N GLU A 277 5.71 13.91 7.23
CA GLU A 277 6.49 12.88 7.91
C GLU A 277 6.55 13.10 9.42
N ASN A 278 6.85 14.33 9.85
CA ASN A 278 6.86 14.68 11.27
C ASN A 278 5.48 14.51 11.92
N LYS A 279 4.40 14.85 11.20
CA LYS A 279 3.03 14.69 11.70
C LYS A 279 2.66 13.24 11.95
N TYR A 280 3.00 12.33 11.03
CA TYR A 280 2.54 10.94 11.07
C TYR A 280 3.53 9.96 11.70
N PHE A 281 4.84 10.22 11.57
CA PHE A 281 5.91 9.35 12.06
C PHE A 281 6.70 9.94 13.22
N GLY A 282 6.65 11.26 13.41
CA GLY A 282 7.47 11.96 14.40
C GLY A 282 8.93 12.15 13.98
N PHE A 283 9.31 11.77 12.77
CA PHE A 283 10.66 11.92 12.22
C PHE A 283 10.64 11.81 10.69
N ASP A 284 11.76 12.22 10.06
CA ASP A 284 11.99 12.13 8.62
C ASP A 284 12.31 10.68 8.21
N ILE A 285 11.30 9.95 7.71
CA ILE A 285 11.46 8.55 7.28
C ILE A 285 12.32 8.42 6.03
N PHE A 286 12.33 9.46 5.17
CA PHE A 286 13.07 9.42 3.91
C PHE A 286 14.58 9.50 4.10
N LYS A 287 15.06 10.03 5.22
CA LYS A 287 16.48 9.94 5.59
C LYS A 287 16.99 8.52 5.81
N LEU A 288 16.09 7.59 6.12
CA LEU A 288 16.43 6.18 6.31
C LEU A 288 16.40 5.39 5.00
N VAL A 289 15.94 6.00 3.90
CA VAL A 289 15.86 5.33 2.59
C VAL A 289 17.24 5.25 1.96
N LYS A 290 17.62 4.03 1.57
CA LYS A 290 18.83 3.75 0.79
C LYS A 290 18.44 3.31 -0.62
N GLY A 291 18.71 4.17 -1.62
CA GLY A 291 18.34 3.92 -3.02
C GLY A 291 16.83 4.05 -3.28
N ASP A 292 16.42 3.78 -4.52
CA ASP A 292 15.03 3.89 -4.96
C ASP A 292 14.19 2.62 -4.73
N GLY A 293 14.78 1.58 -4.19
CA GLY A 293 14.09 0.31 -3.95
C GLY A 293 13.67 -0.47 -5.21
N LYS A 294 14.07 -0.01 -6.40
CA LYS A 294 13.74 -0.63 -7.71
C LYS A 294 14.82 -1.58 -8.22
N GLY A 295 15.90 -1.77 -7.46
CA GLY A 295 16.92 -2.76 -7.78
C GLY A 295 16.35 -4.18 -7.85
N GLU A 296 17.07 -5.11 -8.48
CA GLU A 296 16.69 -6.52 -8.60
C GLU A 296 16.46 -7.14 -7.21
N ARG A 297 15.20 -7.46 -6.92
CA ARG A 297 14.75 -8.23 -5.75
C ARG A 297 13.87 -9.37 -6.20
#